data_ed65d31c7f34484061f159d076c8d20c
#
_entry.id   ed65d31c7f34484061f159d076c8d20c
#
_cell.length_a   1.000
_cell.length_b   1.000
_cell.length_c   1.000
_cell.angle_alpha   90.00
_cell.angle_beta   90.00
_cell.angle_gamma   90.00
#
_symmetry.space_group_name_H-M   'P 1'
#
loop_
_entity.id
_entity.type
_entity.pdbx_description
1 polymer ?
#
loop_
_entity_poly.entity_id
_entity_poly.type
_entity_poly.pdbx_seq_one_letter_code
_entity_poly.pdbx_strand_id
1 'polypeptide(L)'
;MKRPILTVLHQEHSTPGRIGRMLTERGHALDIRRPRFGDPLPDTLAHHHGAIIFGGPMSANDEDEYVRKEIEWAKVPLKEEKPFFGICLGAQVLARQLGARVDFHPEGKVEVGYYPMRATEAGKKLCNWPDHVYEWHREGFELPRDTTLLAEGDCFPNQAFQYGQAAFGFQFHSELTHHMMCRWTVRGAARLDMPNAKPRHEHFDDRLVHDPKTVGWLNEFLDLWLALGERAPVSQNAKTVRDLRSAQEAKAAPLP
;
A
#
# COMPACT_ATOMS: atom_id res chain seq x y z
N MET A 1 8.78 -6.13 23.67
CA MET A 1 8.54 -6.44 22.24
C MET A 1 7.72 -5.31 21.65
N LYS A 2 7.98 -4.91 20.40
CA LYS A 2 7.14 -3.94 19.70
C LYS A 2 5.75 -4.53 19.46
N ARG A 3 4.71 -3.65 19.39
CA ARG A 3 3.35 -4.10 19.07
C ARG A 3 3.32 -4.74 17.67
N PRO A 4 2.57 -5.83 17.45
CA PRO A 4 2.47 -6.47 16.15
C PRO A 4 1.79 -5.55 15.12
N ILE A 5 1.95 -5.89 13.84
CA ILE A 5 1.25 -5.24 12.73
C ILE A 5 0.20 -6.21 12.22
N LEU A 6 -1.06 -5.77 12.21
CA LEU A 6 -2.13 -6.53 11.58
C LEU A 6 -1.88 -6.58 10.06
N THR A 7 -1.88 -7.78 9.49
CA THR A 7 -1.52 -8.04 8.11
C THR A 7 -2.62 -8.84 7.43
N VAL A 8 -3.42 -8.21 6.57
CA VAL A 8 -4.52 -8.86 5.87
C VAL A 8 -4.07 -9.38 4.53
N LEU A 9 -4.28 -10.68 4.28
CA LEU A 9 -3.94 -11.40 3.05
C LEU A 9 -5.18 -12.13 2.50
N HIS A 10 -5.31 -12.22 1.18
CA HIS A 10 -6.54 -12.67 0.51
C HIS A 10 -6.48 -14.06 -0.11
N GLN A 11 -5.30 -14.67 -0.20
CA GLN A 11 -5.13 -16.01 -0.75
C GLN A 11 -4.37 -16.90 0.24
N GLU A 12 -4.64 -18.20 0.20
CA GLU A 12 -4.00 -19.19 1.08
C GLU A 12 -2.46 -19.08 1.07
N HIS A 13 -1.89 -18.91 -0.12
CA HIS A 13 -0.45 -18.88 -0.33
C HIS A 13 0.12 -17.47 -0.51
N SER A 14 -0.67 -16.42 -0.23
CA SER A 14 -0.16 -15.06 -0.23
C SER A 14 0.78 -14.82 0.93
N THR A 15 1.80 -14.02 0.67
CA THR A 15 2.76 -13.58 1.68
C THR A 15 2.87 -12.05 1.64
N PRO A 16 3.28 -11.41 2.74
CA PRO A 16 3.47 -9.97 2.78
C PRO A 16 4.76 -9.52 2.04
N GLY A 17 5.40 -10.42 1.31
CA GLY A 17 6.56 -10.14 0.47
C GLY A 17 7.72 -9.48 1.24
N ARG A 18 8.37 -8.50 0.58
CA ARG A 18 9.48 -7.77 1.21
C ARG A 18 9.04 -6.87 2.37
N ILE A 19 7.80 -6.35 2.33
CA ILE A 19 7.27 -5.53 3.43
C ILE A 19 7.25 -6.33 4.72
N GLY A 20 6.73 -7.57 4.69
CA GLY A 20 6.70 -8.41 5.88
C GLY A 20 8.10 -8.67 6.45
N ARG A 21 9.09 -8.96 5.58
CA ARG A 21 10.48 -9.13 6.00
C ARG A 21 11.02 -7.84 6.65
N MET A 22 10.89 -6.71 5.98
CA MET A 22 11.40 -5.41 6.46
C MET A 22 10.79 -5.00 7.80
N LEU A 23 9.50 -5.30 8.04
CA LEU A 23 8.84 -5.05 9.32
C LEU A 23 9.34 -5.98 10.42
N THR A 24 9.58 -7.25 10.10
CA THR A 24 10.14 -8.22 11.05
C THR A 24 11.59 -7.86 11.42
N GLU A 25 12.41 -7.42 10.47
CA GLU A 25 13.76 -6.91 10.70
C GLU A 25 13.76 -5.68 11.61
N ARG A 26 12.69 -4.88 11.59
CA ARG A 26 12.46 -3.74 12.52
C ARG A 26 11.88 -4.15 13.87
N GLY A 27 11.69 -5.46 14.12
CA GLY A 27 11.25 -6.02 15.39
C GLY A 27 9.73 -6.06 15.61
N HIS A 28 8.94 -5.92 14.56
CA HIS A 28 7.49 -6.09 14.63
C HIS A 28 7.09 -7.51 14.23
N ALA A 29 6.31 -8.20 15.08
CA ALA A 29 5.62 -9.42 14.68
C ALA A 29 4.47 -9.09 13.73
N LEU A 30 4.09 -10.04 12.86
CA LEU A 30 2.97 -9.91 11.95
C LEU A 30 1.80 -10.74 12.48
N ASP A 31 0.66 -10.11 12.77
CA ASP A 31 -0.61 -10.77 13.02
C ASP A 31 -1.32 -10.96 11.67
N ILE A 32 -1.10 -12.12 11.05
CA ILE A 32 -1.62 -12.42 9.71
C ILE A 32 -3.06 -12.90 9.83
N ARG A 33 -3.96 -12.24 9.10
CA ARG A 33 -5.38 -12.56 9.00
C ARG A 33 -5.80 -12.76 7.54
N ARG A 34 -6.66 -13.74 7.31
CA ARG A 34 -7.25 -14.07 6.01
C ARG A 34 -8.79 -14.14 6.12
N PRO A 35 -9.48 -12.97 6.11
CA PRO A 35 -10.94 -12.92 6.30
C PRO A 35 -11.70 -13.77 5.28
N ARG A 36 -11.20 -13.92 4.06
CA ARG A 36 -11.75 -14.83 3.06
C ARG A 36 -11.84 -16.28 3.54
N PHE A 37 -11.01 -16.70 4.46
CA PHE A 37 -10.95 -18.05 5.01
C PHE A 37 -11.48 -18.11 6.45
N GLY A 38 -12.16 -17.06 6.91
CA GLY A 38 -12.85 -17.01 8.19
C GLY A 38 -12.06 -16.40 9.35
N ASP A 39 -10.83 -15.92 9.13
CA ASP A 39 -10.11 -15.22 10.20
C ASP A 39 -10.84 -13.90 10.54
N PRO A 40 -11.16 -13.64 11.80
CA PRO A 40 -11.82 -12.41 12.20
C PRO A 40 -10.83 -11.23 12.15
N LEU A 41 -11.32 -10.07 11.73
CA LEU A 41 -10.62 -8.80 11.94
C LEU A 41 -10.93 -8.29 13.36
N PRO A 42 -9.95 -7.72 14.08
CA PRO A 42 -10.17 -7.25 15.45
C PRO A 42 -11.04 -5.99 15.47
N ASP A 43 -11.87 -5.83 16.50
CA ASP A 43 -12.72 -4.64 16.68
C ASP A 43 -11.92 -3.38 17.00
N THR A 44 -10.66 -3.51 17.43
CA THR A 44 -9.75 -2.42 17.78
C THR A 44 -8.30 -2.77 17.46
N LEU A 45 -7.51 -1.77 17.11
CA LEU A 45 -6.06 -1.87 16.93
C LEU A 45 -5.28 -1.43 18.19
N ALA A 46 -5.90 -1.40 19.38
CA ALA A 46 -5.24 -0.99 20.62
C ALA A 46 -3.96 -1.80 20.91
N HIS A 47 -3.95 -3.09 20.54
CA HIS A 47 -2.82 -4.00 20.71
C HIS A 47 -1.89 -4.08 19.49
N HIS A 48 -2.21 -3.40 18.41
CA HIS A 48 -1.41 -3.35 17.18
C HIS A 48 -0.71 -2.00 17.04
N HIS A 49 0.40 -2.01 16.31
CA HIS A 49 1.10 -0.79 15.92
C HIS A 49 0.33 -0.06 14.81
N GLY A 50 -0.18 -0.83 13.86
CA GLY A 50 -0.96 -0.39 12.70
C GLY A 50 -1.47 -1.59 11.93
N ALA A 51 -2.05 -1.35 10.75
CA ALA A 51 -2.60 -2.39 9.90
C ALA A 51 -2.18 -2.20 8.43
N ILE A 52 -1.97 -3.32 7.74
CA ILE A 52 -1.71 -3.37 6.30
C ILE A 52 -2.71 -4.30 5.65
N ILE A 53 -3.44 -3.83 4.63
CA ILE A 53 -4.25 -4.67 3.74
C ILE A 53 -3.54 -4.79 2.41
N PHE A 54 -3.18 -6.01 2.04
CA PHE A 54 -2.45 -6.31 0.81
C PHE A 54 -3.38 -6.46 -0.40
N GLY A 55 -2.77 -6.64 -1.58
CA GLY A 55 -3.46 -6.95 -2.80
C GLY A 55 -4.15 -8.32 -2.80
N GLY A 56 -5.08 -8.50 -3.73
CA GLY A 56 -5.83 -9.74 -3.93
C GLY A 56 -6.39 -9.82 -5.34
N PRO A 57 -6.83 -11.03 -5.79
CA PRO A 57 -7.40 -11.20 -7.13
C PRO A 57 -8.86 -10.74 -7.27
N MET A 58 -9.52 -10.41 -6.15
CA MET A 58 -10.91 -9.95 -6.10
C MET A 58 -11.02 -8.46 -6.42
N SER A 59 -12.22 -8.01 -6.71
CA SER A 59 -12.58 -6.60 -6.82
C SER A 59 -13.05 -6.05 -5.46
N ALA A 60 -12.78 -4.78 -5.19
CA ALA A 60 -13.40 -4.06 -4.08
C ALA A 60 -14.91 -3.82 -4.30
N ASN A 61 -15.44 -4.18 -5.47
CA ASN A 61 -16.86 -4.15 -5.81
C ASN A 61 -17.55 -5.52 -5.68
N ASP A 62 -16.80 -6.59 -5.36
CA ASP A 62 -17.39 -7.92 -5.19
C ASP A 62 -18.40 -7.92 -4.04
N GLU A 63 -19.48 -8.68 -4.22
CA GLU A 63 -20.57 -8.77 -3.23
C GLU A 63 -20.26 -9.76 -2.10
N ASP A 64 -19.10 -10.38 -2.12
CA ASP A 64 -18.66 -11.31 -1.08
C ASP A 64 -18.68 -10.64 0.31
N GLU A 65 -19.20 -11.36 1.30
CA GLU A 65 -19.36 -10.84 2.66
C GLU A 65 -18.04 -10.39 3.27
N TYR A 66 -16.95 -11.12 3.04
CA TYR A 66 -15.64 -10.76 3.58
C TYR A 66 -15.08 -9.46 2.96
N VAL A 67 -15.36 -9.17 1.67
CA VAL A 67 -14.96 -7.91 1.02
C VAL A 67 -15.71 -6.74 1.66
N ARG A 68 -17.02 -6.87 1.84
CA ARG A 68 -17.84 -5.83 2.51
C ARG A 68 -17.38 -5.60 3.96
N LYS A 69 -17.07 -6.69 4.69
CA LYS A 69 -16.53 -6.59 6.06
C LYS A 69 -15.17 -5.90 6.10
N GLU A 70 -14.28 -6.17 5.16
CA GLU A 70 -12.97 -5.49 5.10
C GLU A 70 -13.12 -3.99 4.80
N ILE A 71 -14.00 -3.62 3.86
CA ILE A 71 -14.29 -2.21 3.57
C ILE A 71 -14.83 -1.52 4.84
N GLU A 72 -15.83 -2.13 5.49
CA GLU A 72 -16.38 -1.55 6.73
C GLU A 72 -15.35 -1.49 7.85
N TRP A 73 -14.53 -2.53 7.98
CA TRP A 73 -13.48 -2.60 9.00
C TRP A 73 -12.40 -1.53 8.83
N ALA A 74 -12.11 -1.09 7.61
CA ALA A 74 -11.10 -0.05 7.36
C ALA A 74 -11.38 1.25 8.12
N LYS A 75 -12.61 1.48 8.61
CA LYS A 75 -12.94 2.59 9.52
C LYS A 75 -12.23 2.48 10.88
N VAL A 76 -11.86 1.27 11.33
CA VAL A 76 -11.26 1.05 12.66
C VAL A 76 -9.91 1.76 12.78
N PRO A 77 -8.91 1.50 11.91
CA PRO A 77 -7.65 2.24 11.94
C PRO A 77 -7.84 3.75 11.77
N LEU A 78 -8.81 4.19 10.95
CA LEU A 78 -9.07 5.60 10.73
C LEU A 78 -9.61 6.30 11.99
N LYS A 79 -10.56 5.68 12.69
CA LYS A 79 -11.12 6.21 13.95
C LYS A 79 -10.12 6.22 15.09
N GLU A 80 -9.23 5.23 15.13
CA GLU A 80 -8.23 5.10 16.17
C GLU A 80 -6.93 5.86 15.83
N GLU A 81 -6.90 6.59 14.70
CA GLU A 81 -5.71 7.30 14.19
C GLU A 81 -4.47 6.41 14.13
N LYS A 82 -4.66 5.11 13.86
CA LYS A 82 -3.60 4.13 13.72
C LYS A 82 -3.01 4.14 12.32
N PRO A 83 -1.71 3.91 12.16
CA PRO A 83 -1.12 3.74 10.84
C PRO A 83 -1.85 2.66 10.05
N PHE A 84 -2.32 3.06 8.86
CA PHE A 84 -2.95 2.16 7.91
C PHE A 84 -2.23 2.24 6.56
N PHE A 85 -2.01 1.10 5.95
CA PHE A 85 -1.40 1.00 4.63
C PHE A 85 -2.18 0.02 3.75
N GLY A 86 -2.84 0.53 2.73
CA GLY A 86 -3.53 -0.27 1.71
C GLY A 86 -2.68 -0.42 0.45
N ILE A 87 -2.54 -1.64 -0.06
CA ILE A 87 -1.78 -1.97 -1.26
C ILE A 87 -2.71 -2.60 -2.30
N CYS A 88 -2.78 -2.06 -3.50
CA CYS A 88 -3.63 -2.49 -4.61
C CYS A 88 -5.09 -2.64 -4.15
N LEU A 89 -5.61 -3.86 -3.98
CA LEU A 89 -6.95 -4.07 -3.41
C LEU A 89 -7.11 -3.35 -2.06
N GLY A 90 -6.10 -3.35 -1.20
CA GLY A 90 -6.15 -2.64 0.10
C GLY A 90 -6.29 -1.13 -0.04
N ALA A 91 -5.69 -0.53 -1.08
CA ALA A 91 -5.90 0.88 -1.40
C ALA A 91 -7.32 1.14 -1.92
N GLN A 92 -7.85 0.23 -2.73
CA GLN A 92 -9.22 0.28 -3.24
C GLN A 92 -10.25 0.09 -2.12
N VAL A 93 -9.99 -0.79 -1.15
CA VAL A 93 -10.78 -0.96 0.08
C VAL A 93 -10.83 0.35 0.87
N LEU A 94 -9.68 1.00 1.07
CA LEU A 94 -9.62 2.31 1.74
C LEU A 94 -10.40 3.37 0.94
N ALA A 95 -10.22 3.42 -0.38
CA ALA A 95 -10.93 4.37 -1.25
C ALA A 95 -12.46 4.16 -1.17
N ARG A 96 -12.93 2.92 -1.21
CA ARG A 96 -14.34 2.56 -1.03
C ARG A 96 -14.88 2.96 0.34
N GLN A 97 -14.13 2.70 1.41
CA GLN A 97 -14.49 3.14 2.78
C GLN A 97 -14.63 4.66 2.89
N LEU A 98 -13.84 5.41 2.12
CA LEU A 98 -13.89 6.88 2.05
C LEU A 98 -14.93 7.39 1.04
N GLY A 99 -15.74 6.51 0.42
CA GLY A 99 -16.84 6.85 -0.47
C GLY A 99 -16.45 7.09 -1.92
N ALA A 100 -15.24 6.78 -2.33
CA ALA A 100 -14.80 6.86 -3.72
C ALA A 100 -15.20 5.62 -4.52
N ARG A 101 -15.29 5.76 -5.84
CA ARG A 101 -15.53 4.64 -6.75
C ARG A 101 -14.23 3.92 -7.07
N VAL A 102 -14.36 2.62 -7.31
CA VAL A 102 -13.33 1.77 -7.90
C VAL A 102 -13.90 1.23 -9.20
N ASP A 103 -13.16 1.36 -10.31
CA ASP A 103 -13.70 0.99 -11.61
C ASP A 103 -12.60 0.55 -12.58
N PHE A 104 -13.01 -0.11 -13.66
CA PHE A 104 -12.15 -0.46 -14.78
C PHE A 104 -11.79 0.79 -15.60
N HIS A 105 -10.65 0.70 -16.29
CA HIS A 105 -10.32 1.72 -17.30
C HIS A 105 -11.38 1.71 -18.43
N PRO A 106 -11.87 2.88 -18.89
CA PRO A 106 -12.93 2.95 -19.90
C PRO A 106 -12.61 2.21 -21.21
N GLU A 107 -11.33 2.12 -21.56
CA GLU A 107 -10.85 1.40 -22.75
C GLU A 107 -10.45 -0.05 -22.46
N GLY A 108 -10.75 -0.59 -21.27
CA GLY A 108 -10.38 -1.92 -20.86
C GLY A 108 -8.88 -2.15 -20.65
N LYS A 109 -8.09 -1.06 -20.55
CA LYS A 109 -6.66 -1.13 -20.27
C LYS A 109 -6.40 -1.61 -18.84
N VAL A 110 -5.25 -2.28 -18.67
CA VAL A 110 -4.72 -2.70 -17.37
C VAL A 110 -3.31 -2.14 -17.18
N GLU A 111 -2.84 -2.14 -15.96
CA GLU A 111 -1.41 -1.99 -15.66
C GLU A 111 -0.89 -3.30 -15.06
N VAL A 112 -0.07 -4.01 -15.85
CA VAL A 112 0.53 -5.31 -15.52
C VAL A 112 1.98 -5.29 -16.00
N GLY A 113 2.91 -5.06 -15.08
CA GLY A 113 4.33 -4.82 -15.34
C GLY A 113 4.87 -3.59 -14.62
N TYR A 114 5.99 -3.04 -15.09
CA TYR A 114 6.50 -1.76 -14.59
C TYR A 114 5.95 -0.60 -15.42
N TYR A 115 5.46 0.43 -14.71
CA TYR A 115 4.91 1.63 -15.33
C TYR A 115 5.52 2.89 -14.72
N PRO A 116 5.64 3.97 -15.50
CA PRO A 116 6.11 5.26 -15.00
C PRO A 116 5.12 5.82 -13.98
N MET A 117 5.69 6.41 -12.92
CA MET A 117 4.94 7.10 -11.88
C MET A 117 5.61 8.43 -11.56
N ARG A 118 4.82 9.44 -11.25
CA ARG A 118 5.28 10.77 -10.88
C ARG A 118 4.76 11.18 -9.52
N ALA A 119 5.66 11.50 -8.61
CA ALA A 119 5.28 12.08 -7.33
C ALA A 119 4.72 13.50 -7.53
N THR A 120 3.61 13.80 -6.87
CA THR A 120 3.09 15.17 -6.76
C THR A 120 3.98 16.02 -5.86
N GLU A 121 3.73 17.33 -5.79
CA GLU A 121 4.46 18.21 -4.85
C GLU A 121 4.24 17.79 -3.38
N ALA A 122 3.08 17.24 -3.06
CA ALA A 122 2.82 16.67 -1.74
C ALA A 122 3.62 15.38 -1.51
N GLY A 123 3.65 14.50 -2.51
CA GLY A 123 4.43 13.27 -2.45
C GLY A 123 5.93 13.53 -2.27
N LYS A 124 6.50 14.46 -3.03
CA LYS A 124 7.93 14.86 -2.93
C LYS A 124 8.33 15.37 -1.55
N LYS A 125 7.38 15.96 -0.81
CA LYS A 125 7.61 16.38 0.58
C LYS A 125 7.64 15.23 1.57
N LEU A 126 7.03 14.09 1.20
CA LEU A 126 6.92 12.92 2.06
C LEU A 126 8.21 12.08 2.03
N CYS A 127 8.65 11.69 0.84
CA CYS A 127 9.83 10.86 0.60
C CYS A 127 10.31 10.96 -0.85
N ASN A 128 11.44 10.31 -1.16
CA ASN A 128 12.00 10.19 -2.51
C ASN A 128 11.31 9.04 -3.25
N TRP A 129 10.38 9.35 -4.15
CA TRP A 129 9.61 8.34 -4.88
C TRP A 129 10.40 7.71 -6.03
N PRO A 130 10.16 6.42 -6.34
CA PRO A 130 10.65 5.81 -7.57
C PRO A 130 9.94 6.40 -8.78
N ASP A 131 10.61 6.41 -9.93
CA ASP A 131 10.05 6.88 -11.20
C ASP A 131 9.25 5.80 -11.94
N HIS A 132 9.42 4.53 -11.57
CA HIS A 132 8.64 3.39 -12.05
C HIS A 132 8.29 2.48 -10.89
N VAL A 133 7.09 1.89 -10.97
CA VAL A 133 6.55 0.97 -9.97
C VAL A 133 5.96 -0.26 -10.64
N TYR A 134 5.91 -1.37 -9.91
CA TYR A 134 5.31 -2.60 -10.41
C TYR A 134 3.81 -2.62 -10.14
N GLU A 135 3.06 -2.82 -11.20
CA GLU A 135 1.61 -2.87 -11.21
C GLU A 135 1.10 -4.26 -11.56
N TRP A 136 -0.07 -4.63 -11.00
CA TRP A 136 -0.76 -5.87 -11.33
C TRP A 136 -2.26 -5.72 -11.10
N HIS A 137 -2.88 -4.74 -11.75
CA HIS A 137 -4.29 -4.43 -11.55
C HIS A 137 -5.03 -4.10 -12.86
N ARG A 138 -6.35 -4.17 -12.81
CA ARG A 138 -7.28 -3.84 -13.89
C ARG A 138 -8.31 -2.78 -13.49
N GLU A 139 -8.43 -2.52 -12.20
CA GLU A 139 -9.29 -1.50 -11.62
C GLU A 139 -8.43 -0.49 -10.90
N GLY A 140 -8.83 0.77 -10.98
CA GLY A 140 -8.25 1.87 -10.23
C GLY A 140 -9.32 2.53 -9.36
N PHE A 141 -8.92 3.47 -8.53
CA PHE A 141 -9.83 4.21 -7.65
C PHE A 141 -9.88 5.69 -8.05
N GLU A 142 -11.07 6.30 -7.90
CA GLU A 142 -11.17 7.75 -7.86
C GLU A 142 -10.49 8.27 -6.59
N LEU A 143 -9.91 9.47 -6.67
CA LEU A 143 -9.32 10.09 -5.49
C LEU A 143 -10.43 10.40 -4.46
N PRO A 144 -10.39 9.81 -3.25
CA PRO A 144 -11.40 10.08 -2.24
C PRO A 144 -11.36 11.55 -1.80
N ARG A 145 -12.50 12.07 -1.36
CA ARG A 145 -12.57 13.43 -0.79
C ARG A 145 -11.70 13.54 0.45
N ASP A 146 -11.21 14.74 0.72
CA ASP A 146 -10.38 15.06 1.88
C ASP A 146 -9.08 14.25 1.95
N THR A 147 -8.58 13.76 0.79
CA THR A 147 -7.31 13.07 0.66
C THR A 147 -6.28 13.93 -0.10
N THR A 148 -5.02 13.62 0.12
CA THR A 148 -3.91 14.22 -0.62
C THR A 148 -3.37 13.21 -1.63
N LEU A 149 -3.39 13.55 -2.92
CA LEU A 149 -2.75 12.75 -3.96
C LEU A 149 -1.23 12.86 -3.81
N LEU A 150 -0.55 11.72 -3.71
CA LEU A 150 0.91 11.65 -3.51
C LEU A 150 1.66 11.27 -4.79
N ALA A 151 1.06 10.44 -5.63
CA ALA A 151 1.67 10.02 -6.89
C ALA A 151 0.61 9.77 -7.98
N GLU A 152 1.02 10.01 -9.23
CA GLU A 152 0.19 9.92 -10.43
C GLU A 152 0.81 8.98 -11.45
N GLY A 153 -0.05 8.25 -12.20
CA GLY A 153 0.29 7.43 -13.36
C GLY A 153 -0.32 7.97 -14.64
N ASP A 154 0.07 7.37 -15.76
CA ASP A 154 -0.44 7.77 -17.10
C ASP A 154 -1.75 7.08 -17.46
N CYS A 155 -1.88 5.79 -17.18
CA CYS A 155 -3.06 4.99 -17.51
C CYS A 155 -4.12 5.11 -16.41
N PHE A 156 -3.72 4.88 -15.17
CA PHE A 156 -4.55 5.12 -14.00
C PHE A 156 -3.97 6.31 -13.22
N PRO A 157 -4.70 7.44 -13.18
CA PRO A 157 -4.11 8.70 -12.70
C PRO A 157 -3.80 8.71 -11.19
N ASN A 158 -4.52 7.93 -10.39
CA ASN A 158 -4.37 7.94 -8.93
C ASN A 158 -3.55 6.72 -8.48
N GLN A 159 -2.26 6.93 -8.23
CA GLN A 159 -1.34 5.85 -7.87
C GLN A 159 -1.06 5.76 -6.36
N ALA A 160 -1.09 6.89 -5.67
CA ALA A 160 -0.90 6.92 -4.22
C ALA A 160 -1.63 8.10 -3.60
N PHE A 161 -2.28 7.88 -2.47
CA PHE A 161 -2.94 8.93 -1.71
C PHE A 161 -2.74 8.75 -0.20
N GLN A 162 -2.94 9.85 0.53
CA GLN A 162 -2.95 9.92 1.99
C GLN A 162 -4.28 10.49 2.47
N TYR A 163 -4.87 9.83 3.47
CA TYR A 163 -6.01 10.34 4.23
C TYR A 163 -5.59 10.63 5.68
N GLY A 164 -5.94 11.82 6.16
CA GLY A 164 -5.47 12.26 7.47
C GLY A 164 -3.94 12.23 7.55
N GLN A 165 -3.40 11.84 8.71
CA GLN A 165 -1.95 11.80 8.91
C GLN A 165 -1.33 10.40 8.72
N ALA A 166 -2.12 9.33 8.89
CA ALA A 166 -1.57 8.00 9.09
C ALA A 166 -2.13 6.92 8.14
N ALA A 167 -3.10 7.24 7.29
CA ALA A 167 -3.65 6.27 6.35
C ALA A 167 -3.16 6.53 4.93
N PHE A 168 -2.61 5.49 4.29
CA PHE A 168 -2.04 5.53 2.94
C PHE A 168 -2.65 4.44 2.07
N GLY A 169 -2.97 4.78 0.82
CA GLY A 169 -3.38 3.83 -0.21
C GLY A 169 -2.46 3.93 -1.42
N PHE A 170 -1.83 2.81 -1.81
CA PHE A 170 -0.97 2.71 -2.99
C PHE A 170 -1.53 1.66 -3.94
N GLN A 171 -1.70 2.03 -5.22
CA GLN A 171 -2.22 1.11 -6.23
C GLN A 171 -1.19 0.05 -6.60
N PHE A 172 0.08 0.39 -6.60
CA PHE A 172 1.21 -0.44 -7.00
C PHE A 172 1.69 -1.41 -5.91
N HIS A 173 2.48 -2.41 -6.33
CA HIS A 173 2.96 -3.51 -5.50
C HIS A 173 4.41 -3.31 -5.03
N SER A 174 4.60 -2.51 -3.98
CA SER A 174 5.93 -2.30 -3.38
C SER A 174 6.44 -3.51 -2.58
N GLU A 175 5.56 -4.44 -2.22
CA GLU A 175 5.91 -5.68 -1.52
C GLU A 175 6.53 -6.76 -2.42
N LEU A 176 6.49 -6.56 -3.74
CA LEU A 176 6.87 -7.57 -4.72
C LEU A 176 8.28 -8.11 -4.52
N THR A 177 8.41 -9.44 -4.55
CA THR A 177 9.69 -10.15 -4.62
C THR A 177 9.86 -10.85 -5.98
N HIS A 178 11.07 -11.22 -6.34
CA HIS A 178 11.31 -12.01 -7.55
C HIS A 178 10.47 -13.30 -7.58
N HIS A 179 10.39 -14.00 -6.45
CA HIS A 179 9.57 -15.21 -6.33
C HIS A 179 8.06 -14.92 -6.58
N MET A 180 7.55 -13.83 -6.07
CA MET A 180 6.15 -13.42 -6.32
C MET A 180 5.94 -13.11 -7.80
N MET A 181 6.85 -12.38 -8.44
CA MET A 181 6.80 -12.06 -9.88
C MET A 181 6.80 -13.33 -10.74
N CYS A 182 7.70 -14.28 -10.46
CA CYS A 182 7.71 -15.58 -11.14
C CYS A 182 6.35 -16.28 -11.03
N ARG A 183 5.78 -16.31 -9.83
CA ARG A 183 4.49 -16.98 -9.58
C ARG A 183 3.33 -16.25 -10.25
N TRP A 184 3.29 -14.91 -10.18
CA TRP A 184 2.21 -14.11 -10.76
C TRP A 184 2.19 -14.18 -12.28
N THR A 185 3.35 -14.08 -12.94
CA THR A 185 3.46 -14.17 -14.40
C THR A 185 3.16 -15.56 -14.96
N VAL A 186 3.18 -16.61 -14.12
CA VAL A 186 2.75 -17.97 -14.51
C VAL A 186 1.27 -18.19 -14.21
N ARG A 187 0.83 -17.93 -12.96
CA ARG A 187 -0.57 -18.19 -12.55
C ARG A 187 -1.55 -17.21 -13.16
N GLY A 188 -1.14 -15.97 -13.40
CA GLY A 188 -1.91 -14.92 -14.01
C GLY A 188 -1.55 -14.66 -15.48
N ALA A 189 -1.01 -15.66 -16.20
CA ALA A 189 -0.56 -15.50 -17.59
C ALA A 189 -1.60 -14.86 -18.51
N ALA A 190 -2.88 -15.20 -18.35
CA ALA A 190 -3.97 -14.59 -19.13
C ALA A 190 -4.08 -13.05 -18.97
N ARG A 191 -3.53 -12.47 -17.91
CA ARG A 191 -3.48 -11.01 -17.76
C ARG A 191 -2.43 -10.34 -18.63
N LEU A 192 -1.41 -11.10 -19.08
CA LEU A 192 -0.36 -10.58 -19.95
C LEU A 192 -0.84 -10.33 -21.39
N ASP A 193 -2.00 -10.91 -21.75
CA ASP A 193 -2.64 -10.71 -23.06
C ASP A 193 -3.67 -9.56 -23.05
N MET A 194 -3.87 -8.90 -21.90
CA MET A 194 -4.82 -7.79 -21.78
C MET A 194 -4.25 -6.49 -22.36
N PRO A 195 -5.12 -5.56 -22.79
CA PRO A 195 -4.67 -4.28 -23.33
C PRO A 195 -3.77 -3.52 -22.35
N ASN A 196 -2.65 -3.02 -22.84
CA ASN A 196 -1.63 -2.28 -22.07
C ASN A 196 -0.76 -3.15 -21.12
N ALA A 197 -1.00 -4.46 -20.99
CA ALA A 197 -0.11 -5.32 -20.22
C ALA A 197 1.28 -5.44 -20.87
N LYS A 198 2.33 -5.49 -20.04
CA LYS A 198 3.70 -5.74 -20.49
C LYS A 198 3.93 -7.22 -20.76
N PRO A 199 4.68 -7.59 -21.81
CA PRO A 199 5.04 -8.97 -22.06
C PRO A 199 5.94 -9.50 -20.92
N ARG A 200 5.85 -10.81 -20.65
CA ARG A 200 6.47 -11.43 -19.49
C ARG A 200 7.97 -11.14 -19.33
N HIS A 201 8.74 -11.08 -20.42
CA HIS A 201 10.19 -10.83 -20.32
C HIS A 201 10.49 -9.43 -19.80
N GLU A 202 9.73 -8.40 -20.20
CA GLU A 202 9.89 -7.02 -19.72
C GLU A 202 9.76 -6.92 -18.19
N HIS A 203 8.89 -7.72 -17.56
CA HIS A 203 8.79 -7.70 -16.09
C HIS A 203 10.12 -8.01 -15.40
N PHE A 204 10.91 -8.94 -15.95
CA PHE A 204 12.18 -9.35 -15.36
C PHE A 204 13.31 -8.37 -15.70
N ASP A 205 13.33 -7.87 -16.93
CA ASP A 205 14.32 -6.90 -17.41
C ASP A 205 14.14 -5.56 -16.65
N ASP A 206 12.93 -5.03 -16.60
CA ASP A 206 12.58 -3.79 -15.90
C ASP A 206 12.83 -3.90 -14.40
N ARG A 207 12.62 -5.09 -13.81
CA ARG A 207 12.91 -5.31 -12.40
C ARG A 207 14.37 -5.02 -12.05
N LEU A 208 15.31 -5.38 -12.91
CA LEU A 208 16.73 -5.12 -12.67
C LEU A 208 17.05 -3.64 -12.62
N VAL A 209 16.28 -2.83 -13.36
CA VAL A 209 16.46 -1.38 -13.48
C VAL A 209 15.73 -0.62 -12.38
N HIS A 210 14.45 -0.97 -12.13
CA HIS A 210 13.54 -0.13 -11.33
C HIS A 210 13.39 -0.60 -9.87
N ASP A 211 13.48 -1.92 -9.62
CA ASP A 211 13.25 -2.48 -8.27
C ASP A 211 14.22 -1.95 -7.19
N PRO A 212 15.51 -1.68 -7.46
CA PRO A 212 16.41 -1.13 -6.45
C PRO A 212 15.95 0.22 -5.89
N LYS A 213 15.38 1.11 -6.75
CA LYS A 213 14.81 2.40 -6.31
C LYS A 213 13.58 2.20 -5.44
N THR A 214 12.69 1.25 -5.83
CA THR A 214 11.50 0.88 -5.03
C THR A 214 11.90 0.37 -3.65
N VAL A 215 12.95 -0.44 -3.55
CA VAL A 215 13.46 -0.95 -2.25
C VAL A 215 13.95 0.18 -1.37
N GLY A 216 14.75 1.11 -1.91
CA GLY A 216 15.26 2.28 -1.18
C GLY A 216 14.11 3.15 -0.64
N TRP A 217 13.20 3.53 -1.52
CA TRP A 217 12.00 4.29 -1.17
C TRP A 217 11.13 3.58 -0.11
N LEU A 218 10.90 2.26 -0.25
CA LEU A 218 10.08 1.50 0.69
C LEU A 218 10.69 1.49 2.10
N ASN A 219 12.02 1.43 2.22
CA ASN A 219 12.69 1.55 3.52
C ASN A 219 12.37 2.90 4.18
N GLU A 220 12.53 4.00 3.44
CA GLU A 220 12.20 5.35 3.95
C GLU A 220 10.72 5.46 4.33
N PHE A 221 9.82 4.97 3.46
CA PHE A 221 8.39 5.01 3.72
C PHE A 221 7.99 4.20 4.95
N LEU A 222 8.53 2.98 5.13
CA LEU A 222 8.20 2.15 6.29
C LEU A 222 8.72 2.77 7.59
N ASP A 223 9.87 3.40 7.60
CA ASP A 223 10.38 4.10 8.78
C ASP A 223 9.46 5.27 9.16
N LEU A 224 9.02 6.04 8.16
CA LEU A 224 8.05 7.11 8.36
C LEU A 224 6.70 6.58 8.87
N TRP A 225 6.15 5.55 8.23
CA TRP A 225 4.87 4.95 8.57
C TRP A 225 4.88 4.37 10.00
N LEU A 226 5.96 3.71 10.40
CA LEU A 226 6.12 3.19 11.75
C LEU A 226 6.22 4.33 12.79
N ALA A 227 6.92 5.42 12.49
CA ALA A 227 7.02 6.57 13.39
C ALA A 227 5.65 7.21 13.70
N LEU A 228 4.66 7.10 12.79
CA LEU A 228 3.29 7.58 13.02
C LEU A 228 2.58 6.80 14.15
N GLY A 229 2.86 5.50 14.28
CA GLY A 229 2.25 4.65 15.32
C GLY A 229 2.87 4.77 16.72
N GLU A 230 4.01 5.44 16.83
CA GLU A 230 4.68 5.71 18.12
C GLU A 230 4.15 6.97 18.82
N ARG A 231 3.35 7.79 18.09
CA ARG A 231 2.78 9.02 18.64
C ARG A 231 1.58 8.71 19.51
N ALA A 232 1.49 9.42 20.66
CA ALA A 232 0.23 9.51 21.39
C ALA A 232 -0.81 10.19 20.47
N PRO A 233 -2.12 9.86 20.58
CA PRO A 233 -3.16 10.54 19.80
C PRO A 233 -3.03 12.05 20.05
N VAL A 234 -2.72 12.79 19.01
CA VAL A 234 -2.62 14.25 19.07
C VAL A 234 -4.04 14.78 19.02
N SER A 235 -4.44 15.50 20.07
CA SER A 235 -5.65 16.33 20.02
C SER A 235 -5.58 17.22 18.76
N GLN A 236 -6.69 17.42 18.08
CA GLN A 236 -6.92 17.97 16.74
C GLN A 236 -6.19 19.28 16.32
N ASN A 237 -4.93 19.48 16.68
CA ASN A 237 -4.12 20.59 16.18
C ASN A 237 -2.90 20.04 15.42
N ALA A 238 -3.00 20.14 14.10
CA ALA A 238 -2.11 19.59 13.09
C ALA A 238 -0.63 19.95 13.30
N LYS A 239 0.22 18.91 13.43
CA LYS A 239 1.61 18.98 13.00
C LYS A 239 1.76 18.16 11.72
N THR A 240 2.25 18.79 10.67
CA THR A 240 2.41 18.20 9.33
C THR A 240 3.54 17.18 9.29
N VAL A 241 3.53 16.29 8.30
CA VAL A 241 4.61 15.32 7.96
C VAL A 241 6.00 15.99 7.88
N ARG A 242 6.05 17.30 7.59
CA ARG A 242 7.26 18.12 7.59
C ARG A 242 8.00 18.11 8.94
N ASP A 243 7.23 18.10 10.05
CA ASP A 243 7.80 18.09 11.41
C ASP A 243 8.43 16.73 11.77
N LEU A 244 8.01 15.67 11.08
CA LEU A 244 8.55 14.31 11.23
C LEU A 244 9.94 14.17 10.63
N ARG A 245 10.12 14.70 9.43
CA ARG A 245 11.41 14.66 8.73
C ARG A 245 12.46 15.48 9.48
N SER A 246 12.08 16.67 9.95
CA SER A 246 12.95 17.52 10.77
C SER A 246 13.42 16.83 12.07
N ALA A 247 12.54 16.03 12.70
CA ALA A 247 12.88 15.30 13.92
C ALA A 247 13.80 14.08 13.66
N GLN A 248 13.69 13.45 12.48
CA GLN A 248 14.57 12.35 12.07
C GLN A 248 15.96 12.86 11.64
N GLU A 249 16.01 13.96 10.87
CA GLU A 249 17.25 14.60 10.48
C GLU A 249 18.04 15.11 11.68
N ALA A 250 17.36 15.63 12.71
CA ALA A 250 18.00 16.04 13.97
C ALA A 250 18.60 14.88 14.78
N LYS A 251 18.06 13.65 14.65
CA LYS A 251 18.59 12.44 15.30
C LYS A 251 19.74 11.79 14.54
N ALA A 252 19.88 12.10 13.24
CA ALA A 252 20.91 11.54 12.37
C ALA A 252 22.19 12.42 12.30
N ALA A 253 22.21 13.59 12.94
CA ALA A 253 23.39 14.45 12.99
C ALA A 253 24.47 13.79 13.90
N PRO A 254 25.72 13.67 13.44
CA PRO A 254 26.80 13.17 14.27
C PRO A 254 27.02 14.10 15.47
N LEU A 255 27.21 13.50 16.63
CA LEU A 255 27.60 14.22 17.85
C LEU A 255 28.97 14.92 17.63
N PRO A 256 29.17 16.09 18.18
CA PRO A 256 30.40 16.86 18.04
C PRO A 256 31.64 16.18 18.60
#